data_46c4de8c2ee260427daba6f92895014c
#
_entry.id   46c4de8c2ee260427daba6f92895014c
#
_cell.length_a   1.000
_cell.length_b   1.000
_cell.length_c   1.000
_cell.angle_alpha   90.00
_cell.angle_beta   90.00
_cell.angle_gamma   90.00
#
_symmetry.space_group_name_H-M   'P 1'
#
loop_
_entity.id
_entity.type
_entity.pdbx_description
1 polymer ?
#
loop_
_entity_poly.entity_id
_entity_poly.type
_entity_poly.pdbx_seq_one_letter_code
_entity_poly.pdbx_strand_id
1 'polypeptide(L)'
;MRTTQFFFTTLKEAPADAEVISQKLMLRAGYIKRSAAGIYTWMPLGLRVLRKVETIVREEMNAAGALELLMPAVQPFELWEESGRGPAYGPELLRFKDRHQRDFVI
;
A
#
# COMPACT_ATOMS: atom_id res chain seq x y z
N MET A 1 11.45 -18.45 -14.49
CA MET A 1 10.64 -17.36 -15.11
C MET A 1 11.17 -17.10 -16.52
N ARG A 2 10.27 -17.13 -17.49
CA ARG A 2 10.60 -16.85 -18.89
C ARG A 2 9.90 -15.56 -19.32
N THR A 3 10.61 -14.71 -20.09
CA THR A 3 10.04 -13.45 -20.57
C THR A 3 8.81 -13.64 -21.46
N THR A 4 8.71 -14.79 -22.13
CA THR A 4 7.54 -15.13 -22.96
C THR A 4 6.30 -15.49 -22.16
N GLN A 5 6.44 -15.80 -20.86
CA GLN A 5 5.38 -16.25 -19.97
C GLN A 5 5.16 -15.31 -18.80
N PHE A 6 5.87 -14.19 -18.77
CA PHE A 6 5.84 -13.27 -17.65
C PHE A 6 5.67 -11.84 -18.16
N PHE A 7 4.61 -11.20 -17.73
CA PHE A 7 4.31 -9.83 -18.12
C PHE A 7 5.23 -8.85 -17.39
N PHE A 8 6.05 -8.12 -18.15
CA PHE A 8 6.74 -6.96 -17.64
C PHE A 8 7.05 -5.99 -18.79
N THR A 9 7.06 -4.71 -18.47
CA THR A 9 7.48 -3.65 -19.39
C THR A 9 8.40 -2.70 -18.66
N THR A 10 9.45 -2.27 -19.35
CA THR A 10 10.41 -1.32 -18.80
C THR A 10 10.30 0.03 -19.51
N LEU A 11 10.73 1.08 -18.84
CA LEU A 11 10.80 2.41 -19.42
C LEU A 11 12.26 2.84 -19.57
N LYS A 12 12.58 3.44 -20.68
CA LYS A 12 13.93 3.96 -20.92
C LYS A 12 14.26 5.12 -19.99
N GLU A 13 13.28 5.98 -19.73
CA GLU A 13 13.43 7.15 -18.88
C GLU A 13 12.34 7.17 -17.82
N ALA A 14 12.65 7.74 -16.64
CA ALA A 14 11.66 7.94 -15.60
C ALA A 14 10.67 9.04 -16.00
N PRO A 15 9.38 8.94 -15.59
CA PRO A 15 8.44 10.03 -15.78
C PRO A 15 8.94 11.32 -15.15
N ALA A 16 8.63 12.46 -15.78
CA ALA A 16 9.10 13.77 -15.35
C ALA A 16 8.65 14.17 -13.93
N ASP A 17 7.54 13.61 -13.47
CA ASP A 17 6.96 13.88 -12.15
C ASP A 17 7.50 12.96 -11.05
N ALA A 18 8.38 12.01 -11.37
CA ALA A 18 9.03 11.17 -10.39
C ALA A 18 10.19 11.94 -9.73
N GLU A 19 10.19 12.04 -8.41
CA GLU A 19 11.16 12.84 -7.65
C GLU A 19 12.21 11.99 -6.94
N VAL A 20 11.78 10.93 -6.26
CA VAL A 20 12.65 10.07 -5.44
C VAL A 20 13.32 9.02 -6.32
N ILE A 21 14.60 8.73 -6.06
CA ILE A 21 15.36 7.77 -6.87
C ILE A 21 14.75 6.37 -6.87
N SER A 22 14.24 5.91 -5.73
CA SER A 22 13.57 4.61 -5.64
C SER A 22 12.33 4.54 -6.52
N GLN A 23 11.52 5.59 -6.53
CA GLN A 23 10.35 5.70 -7.39
C GLN A 23 10.75 5.67 -8.87
N LYS A 24 11.77 6.42 -9.24
CA LYS A 24 12.28 6.45 -10.62
C LYS A 24 12.70 5.06 -11.09
N LEU A 25 13.47 4.36 -10.27
CA LEU A 25 13.96 3.02 -10.60
C LEU A 25 12.84 1.99 -10.69
N MET A 26 11.88 2.04 -9.76
CA MET A 26 10.75 1.12 -9.75
C MET A 26 9.83 1.31 -10.96
N LEU A 27 9.59 2.55 -11.36
CA LEU A 27 8.81 2.86 -12.56
C LEU A 27 9.52 2.40 -13.82
N ARG A 28 10.83 2.66 -13.94
CA ARG A 28 11.62 2.22 -15.09
C ARG A 28 11.73 0.71 -15.20
N ALA A 29 11.90 0.02 -14.09
CA ALA A 29 12.00 -1.44 -14.05
C ALA A 29 10.66 -2.16 -14.29
N GLY A 30 9.56 -1.42 -14.34
CA GLY A 30 8.25 -2.02 -14.51
C GLY A 30 7.74 -2.73 -13.25
N TYR A 31 8.21 -2.33 -12.09
CA TYR A 31 7.75 -2.87 -10.79
C TYR A 31 6.41 -2.30 -10.37
N ILE A 32 6.20 -1.02 -10.66
CA ILE A 32 4.96 -0.31 -10.32
C ILE A 32 4.46 0.48 -11.52
N LYS A 33 3.17 0.73 -11.55
CA LYS A 33 2.51 1.59 -12.52
C LYS A 33 1.67 2.62 -11.77
N ARG A 34 1.83 3.89 -12.10
CA ARG A 34 1.08 4.96 -11.47
C ARG A 34 -0.35 5.02 -12.01
N SER A 35 -1.32 5.05 -11.11
CA SER A 35 -2.73 5.29 -11.45
C SER A 35 -3.10 6.74 -11.19
N ALA A 36 -2.59 7.32 -10.11
CA ALA A 36 -2.76 8.72 -9.74
C ALA A 36 -1.62 9.12 -8.80
N ALA A 37 -1.55 10.38 -8.41
CA ALA A 37 -0.54 10.83 -7.45
C ALA A 37 -0.64 10.03 -6.15
N GLY A 38 0.45 9.35 -5.80
CA GLY A 38 0.51 8.51 -4.60
C GLY A 38 -0.22 7.17 -4.69
N ILE A 39 -0.83 6.85 -5.83
CA ILE A 39 -1.59 5.61 -6.02
C ILE A 39 -0.94 4.79 -7.13
N TYR A 40 -0.46 3.60 -6.77
CA TYR A 40 0.30 2.74 -7.65
C TYR A 40 -0.28 1.33 -7.71
N THR A 41 -0.15 0.70 -8.87
CA THR A 41 -0.37 -0.73 -9.05
C THR A 41 0.98 -1.43 -8.96
N TRP A 42 1.09 -2.46 -8.14
CA TRP A 42 2.25 -3.34 -8.13
C TRP A 42 2.15 -4.30 -9.31
N MET A 43 3.09 -4.17 -10.23
CA MET A 43 3.16 -5.05 -11.39
C MET A 43 3.75 -6.41 -11.01
N PRO A 44 3.60 -7.45 -11.84
CA PRO A 44 3.99 -8.80 -11.46
C PRO A 44 5.41 -8.95 -10.90
N LEU A 45 6.39 -8.30 -11.50
CA LEU A 45 7.77 -8.38 -11.02
C LEU A 45 7.96 -7.65 -9.70
N GLY A 46 7.38 -6.46 -9.56
CA GLY A 46 7.43 -5.70 -8.31
C GLY A 46 6.71 -6.40 -7.17
N LEU A 47 5.59 -7.05 -7.47
CA LEU A 47 4.85 -7.83 -6.46
C LEU A 47 5.69 -9.00 -5.92
N ARG A 48 6.46 -9.66 -6.77
CA ARG A 48 7.38 -10.72 -6.32
C ARG A 48 8.40 -10.20 -5.31
N VAL A 49 8.97 -9.04 -5.57
CA VAL A 49 9.92 -8.40 -4.65
C VAL A 49 9.21 -8.01 -3.35
N LEU A 50 8.04 -7.40 -3.45
CA LEU A 50 7.25 -7.02 -2.28
C LEU A 50 6.93 -8.24 -1.39
N ARG A 51 6.53 -9.36 -2.01
CA ARG A 51 6.23 -10.60 -1.27
C ARG A 51 7.46 -11.17 -0.56
N LYS A 52 8.65 -11.04 -1.14
CA LYS A 52 9.88 -11.44 -0.46
C LYS A 52 10.18 -10.59 0.76
N VAL A 53 10.02 -9.28 0.65
CA VAL A 53 10.18 -8.37 1.78
C VAL A 53 9.17 -8.69 2.89
N GLU A 54 7.91 -8.88 2.51
CA GLU A 54 6.83 -9.25 3.42
C GLU A 54 7.14 -10.55 4.17
N THR A 55 7.68 -11.55 3.47
CA THR A 55 8.08 -12.83 4.06
C THR A 55 9.18 -12.65 5.09
N ILE A 56 10.19 -11.85 4.79
CA ILE A 56 11.30 -11.57 5.72
C ILE A 56 10.76 -10.88 6.99
N VAL A 57 9.92 -9.88 6.84
CA VAL A 57 9.31 -9.18 7.97
C VAL A 57 8.48 -10.15 8.82
N ARG A 58 7.69 -10.98 8.16
CA ARG A 58 6.86 -11.99 8.86
C ARG A 58 7.72 -12.97 9.67
N GLU A 59 8.78 -13.50 9.07
CA GLU A 59 9.68 -14.43 9.74
C GLU A 59 10.34 -13.79 10.98
N GLU A 60 10.82 -12.58 10.84
CA GLU A 60 11.46 -11.85 11.94
C GLU A 60 10.47 -11.54 13.07
N MET A 61 9.26 -11.11 12.73
CA MET A 61 8.23 -10.82 13.72
C MET A 61 7.76 -12.08 14.44
N ASN A 62 7.59 -13.19 13.71
CA ASN A 62 7.24 -14.48 14.29
C ASN A 62 8.34 -14.98 15.24
N ALA A 63 9.60 -14.83 14.85
CA ALA A 63 10.74 -15.21 15.70
C ALA A 63 10.79 -14.39 17.00
N ALA A 64 10.34 -13.14 16.97
CA ALA A 64 10.23 -12.28 18.15
C ALA A 64 9.01 -12.60 19.03
N GLY A 65 8.16 -13.54 18.64
CA GLY A 65 6.98 -13.95 19.40
C GLY A 65 5.72 -13.16 19.09
N ALA A 66 5.72 -12.33 18.05
CA ALA A 66 4.52 -11.60 17.64
C ALA A 66 3.50 -12.55 17.00
N LEU A 67 2.23 -12.23 17.16
CA LEU A 67 1.13 -12.95 16.53
C LEU A 67 0.54 -12.07 15.42
N GLU A 68 0.38 -12.67 14.24
CA GLU A 68 -0.16 -11.98 13.08
C GLU A 68 -1.67 -12.04 13.07
N LEU A 69 -2.30 -10.92 12.72
CA LEU A 69 -3.74 -10.86 12.48
C LEU A 69 -4.01 -9.96 11.27
N LEU A 70 -5.17 -10.10 10.67
CA LEU A 70 -5.60 -9.28 9.55
C LEU A 70 -6.83 -8.48 9.98
N MET A 71 -6.64 -7.18 10.12
CA MET A 71 -7.73 -6.26 10.48
C MET A 71 -8.42 -5.72 9.22
N PRO A 72 -9.71 -5.36 9.31
CA PRO A 72 -10.39 -4.67 8.21
C PRO A 72 -9.73 -3.32 7.90
N ALA A 73 -9.70 -2.94 6.63
CA ALA A 73 -9.24 -1.61 6.23
C ALA A 73 -10.23 -0.53 6.65
N VAL A 74 -11.53 -0.83 6.58
CA VAL A 74 -12.61 0.08 6.97
C VAL A 74 -12.96 -0.16 8.43
N GLN A 75 -13.02 0.91 9.22
CA GLN A 75 -13.29 0.85 10.65
C GLN A 75 -14.47 1.75 11.03
N PRO A 76 -15.29 1.35 12.02
CA PRO A 76 -16.31 2.26 12.56
C PRO A 76 -15.65 3.49 13.20
N PHE A 77 -16.21 4.66 12.95
CA PHE A 77 -15.67 5.91 13.50
C PHE A 77 -15.74 5.95 15.04
N GLU A 78 -16.69 5.25 15.64
CA GLU A 78 -16.86 5.22 17.11
C GLU A 78 -15.59 4.79 17.87
N LEU A 79 -14.76 3.92 17.26
CA LEU A 79 -13.47 3.51 17.85
C LEU A 79 -12.51 4.70 17.98
N TRP A 80 -12.57 5.62 17.04
CA TRP A 80 -11.76 6.83 17.03
C TRP A 80 -12.30 7.89 17.98
N GLU A 81 -13.61 7.96 18.15
CA GLU A 81 -14.27 8.83 19.15
C GLU A 81 -13.91 8.36 20.56
N GLU A 82 -14.03 7.07 20.83
CA GLU A 82 -13.76 6.46 22.13
C GLU A 82 -12.31 6.71 22.58
N SER A 83 -11.35 6.62 21.67
CA SER A 83 -9.95 6.88 21.96
C SER A 83 -9.56 8.37 21.97
N GLY A 84 -10.49 9.27 21.62
CA GLY A 84 -10.24 10.70 21.47
C GLY A 84 -9.40 11.08 20.26
N ARG A 85 -9.13 10.14 19.37
CA ARG A 85 -8.28 10.37 18.18
C ARG A 85 -9.02 10.95 17.00
N GLY A 86 -10.33 10.89 16.97
CA GLY A 86 -11.11 11.42 15.87
C GLY A 86 -10.78 12.88 15.56
N PRO A 87 -10.93 13.83 16.51
CA PRO A 87 -10.57 15.23 16.29
C PRO A 87 -9.07 15.45 16.10
N ALA A 88 -8.22 14.68 16.81
CA ALA A 88 -6.78 14.84 16.77
C ALA A 88 -6.16 14.49 15.41
N TYR A 89 -6.75 13.54 14.69
CA TYR A 89 -6.26 13.15 13.37
C TYR A 89 -6.56 14.18 12.28
N GLY A 90 -7.62 14.98 12.47
CA GLY A 90 -7.96 16.07 11.56
C GLY A 90 -8.31 15.61 10.14
N PRO A 91 -7.88 16.37 9.11
CA PRO A 91 -8.27 16.10 7.72
C PRO A 91 -7.59 14.88 7.10
N GLU A 92 -6.55 14.34 7.71
CA GLU A 92 -5.83 13.17 7.18
C GLU A 92 -6.64 11.88 7.31
N LEU A 93 -7.55 11.83 8.27
CA LEU A 93 -8.44 10.69 8.45
C LEU A 93 -9.55 10.73 7.40
N LEU A 94 -9.56 9.73 6.51
CA LEU A 94 -10.61 9.64 5.50
C LEU A 94 -11.90 9.17 6.15
N ARG A 95 -12.90 10.03 6.16
CA ARG A 95 -14.22 9.77 6.74
C ARG A 95 -15.26 9.65 5.65
N PHE A 96 -16.16 8.70 5.80
CA PHE A 96 -17.26 8.53 4.87
C PHE A 96 -18.47 7.91 5.58
N LYS A 97 -19.61 7.98 4.94
CA LYS A 97 -20.86 7.34 5.42
C LYS A 97 -21.24 6.22 4.47
N ASP A 98 -21.74 5.11 5.03
CA ASP A 98 -22.31 4.06 4.22
C ASP A 98 -23.74 4.44 3.77
N ARG A 99 -24.40 3.54 3.02
CA ARG A 99 -25.79 3.77 2.57
C ARG A 99 -26.80 3.87 3.72
N HIS A 100 -26.44 3.41 4.91
CA HIS A 100 -27.27 3.52 6.12
C HIS A 100 -26.91 4.72 6.99
N GLN A 101 -26.09 5.64 6.47
CA GLN A 101 -25.63 6.85 7.15
C GLN A 101 -24.80 6.57 8.43
N ARG A 102 -24.13 5.42 8.49
CA ARG A 102 -23.18 5.11 9.57
C ARG A 102 -21.80 5.66 9.21
N ASP A 103 -21.09 6.19 10.21
CA ASP A 103 -19.78 6.80 10.02
C ASP A 103 -18.67 5.75 10.05
N PHE A 104 -17.85 5.77 9.01
CA PHE A 104 -16.68 4.91 8.87
C PHE A 104 -15.44 5.72 8.50
N VAL A 105 -14.27 5.11 8.71
CA VAL A 105 -12.97 5.68 8.38
C VAL A 105 -12.06 4.65 7.71
N ILE A 106 -11.08 5.15 6.98
CA ILE A 106 -9.97 4.36 6.42
C ILE A 106 -8.66 4.93 6.90
#